data_e840d66a15cde0017f0b7bd535519dba
#
_entry.id   e840d66a15cde0017f0b7bd535519dba
#
_cell.length_a   1.000
_cell.length_b   1.000
_cell.length_c   1.000
_cell.angle_alpha   90.00
_cell.angle_beta   90.00
_cell.angle_gamma   90.00
#
_symmetry.space_group_name_H-M   'P 1'
#
loop_
_entity.id
_entity.type
_entity.pdbx_description
1 polymer ?
#
loop_
_entity_poly.entity_id
_entity_poly.type
_entity_poly.pdbx_seq_one_letter_code
_entity_poly.pdbx_strand_id
1 'polypeptide(L)'
;MAIRDSMKKGTAELVVLHLLRSGRKYGYQIAQEISTRSGGLFTLQDGSLYPTLYRLEKNGYVISQTEFSPNQQRVRKYYSITDAGKAYFLEVREEYRQISEGIEKILLTEVPET
;
A
#
# COMPACT_ATOMS: atom_id res chain seq x y z
N MET A 1 -7.10 0.92 -19.47
CA MET A 1 -6.79 1.07 -18.05
C MET A 1 -7.73 2.07 -17.41
N ALA A 2 -8.33 1.73 -16.28
CA ALA A 2 -9.19 2.67 -15.59
C ALA A 2 -8.39 3.84 -15.02
N ILE A 3 -9.01 5.03 -15.00
CA ILE A 3 -8.38 6.24 -14.43
C ILE A 3 -7.93 5.97 -12.99
N ARG A 4 -8.78 5.32 -12.20
CA ARG A 4 -8.50 5.02 -10.80
C ARG A 4 -7.24 4.16 -10.64
N ASP A 5 -7.04 3.19 -11.52
CA ASP A 5 -5.86 2.32 -11.46
C ASP A 5 -4.57 3.11 -11.72
N SER A 6 -4.61 4.06 -12.65
CA SER A 6 -3.45 4.93 -12.89
C SER A 6 -3.13 5.78 -11.68
N MET A 7 -4.15 6.29 -10.99
CA MET A 7 -3.94 7.16 -9.83
C MET A 7 -3.46 6.41 -8.61
N LYS A 8 -3.76 5.10 -8.50
CA LYS A 8 -3.25 4.27 -7.41
C LYS A 8 -1.77 3.94 -7.56
N LYS A 9 -1.25 3.98 -8.77
CA LYS A 9 0.14 3.66 -9.03
C LYS A 9 1.04 4.63 -8.26
N GLY A 10 2.01 4.10 -7.54
CA GLY A 10 2.92 4.89 -6.72
C GLY A 10 2.45 5.10 -5.29
N THR A 11 1.18 4.83 -4.97
CA THR A 11 0.67 4.94 -3.61
C THR A 11 0.43 3.59 -2.95
N ALA A 12 0.51 2.49 -3.72
CA ALA A 12 0.29 1.15 -3.20
C ALA A 12 1.29 0.80 -2.09
N GLU A 13 2.57 1.13 -2.27
CA GLU A 13 3.58 0.86 -1.25
C GLU A 13 3.29 1.60 0.04
N LEU A 14 2.85 2.85 -0.07
CA LEU A 14 2.50 3.69 1.07
C LEU A 14 1.42 3.03 1.93
N VAL A 15 0.31 2.62 1.31
CA VAL A 15 -0.81 2.06 2.07
C VAL A 15 -0.48 0.68 2.62
N VAL A 16 0.25 -0.14 1.89
CA VAL A 16 0.66 -1.47 2.36
C VAL A 16 1.58 -1.35 3.57
N LEU A 17 2.60 -0.51 3.48
CA LEU A 17 3.53 -0.31 4.59
C LEU A 17 2.84 0.27 5.82
N HIS A 18 1.90 1.19 5.60
CA HIS A 18 1.13 1.76 6.71
C HIS A 18 0.43 0.67 7.51
N LEU A 19 -0.24 -0.24 6.82
CA LEU A 19 -0.98 -1.32 7.50
C LEU A 19 -0.06 -2.27 8.24
N LEU A 20 1.12 -2.55 7.69
CA LEU A 20 2.06 -3.47 8.32
C LEU A 20 2.72 -2.88 9.57
N ARG A 21 2.57 -1.59 9.81
CA ARG A 21 3.10 -0.95 11.02
C ARG A 21 2.44 -1.46 12.29
N SER A 22 1.22 -1.94 12.21
CA SER A 22 0.48 -2.45 13.37
C SER A 22 0.73 -3.94 13.64
N GLY A 23 1.48 -4.62 12.79
CA GLY A 23 1.78 -6.03 12.93
C GLY A 23 1.75 -6.75 11.60
N ARG A 24 2.23 -7.99 11.61
CA ARG A 24 2.28 -8.80 10.39
C ARG A 24 0.87 -9.13 9.89
N LYS A 25 0.76 -9.26 8.57
CA LYS A 25 -0.50 -9.58 7.92
C LYS A 25 -0.23 -10.45 6.69
N TYR A 26 -1.20 -11.27 6.32
CA TYR A 26 -1.13 -11.97 5.03
C TYR A 26 -1.90 -11.18 3.98
N GLY A 27 -1.63 -11.51 2.69
CA GLY A 27 -2.12 -10.71 1.57
C GLY A 27 -3.61 -10.39 1.60
N TYR A 28 -4.44 -11.40 1.88
CA TYR A 28 -5.89 -11.22 1.92
C TYR A 28 -6.29 -10.18 2.98
N GLN A 29 -5.67 -10.23 4.17
CA GLN A 29 -5.94 -9.25 5.22
C GLN A 29 -5.58 -7.83 4.78
N ILE A 30 -4.42 -7.70 4.13
CA ILE A 30 -3.98 -6.38 3.65
C ILE A 30 -4.99 -5.82 2.66
N ALA A 31 -5.39 -6.60 1.67
CA ALA A 31 -6.35 -6.15 0.66
C ALA A 31 -7.69 -5.79 1.29
N GLN A 32 -8.15 -6.59 2.23
CA GLN A 32 -9.45 -6.37 2.89
C GLN A 32 -9.42 -5.09 3.72
N GLU A 33 -8.36 -4.86 4.49
CA GLU A 33 -8.23 -3.65 5.29
C GLU A 33 -8.13 -2.39 4.44
N ILE A 34 -7.41 -2.46 3.33
CA ILE A 34 -7.33 -1.32 2.40
C ILE A 34 -8.73 -0.93 1.93
N SER A 35 -9.49 -1.90 1.47
CA SER A 35 -10.85 -1.65 0.99
C SER A 35 -11.75 -1.11 2.10
N THR A 36 -11.75 -1.77 3.26
CA THR A 36 -12.61 -1.41 4.38
C THR A 36 -12.29 -0.02 4.92
N ARG A 37 -11.00 0.26 5.17
CA ARG A 37 -10.59 1.53 5.76
C ARG A 37 -10.82 2.71 4.83
N SER A 38 -10.78 2.49 3.52
CA SER A 38 -11.01 3.55 2.54
C SER A 38 -12.49 3.69 2.16
N GLY A 39 -13.38 2.88 2.75
CA GLY A 39 -14.78 2.87 2.34
C GLY A 39 -14.96 2.43 0.90
N GLY A 40 -14.07 1.58 0.41
CA GLY A 40 -14.09 1.09 -0.97
C GLY A 40 -13.49 2.05 -2.00
N LEU A 41 -13.00 3.22 -1.57
CA LEU A 41 -12.46 4.20 -2.52
C LEU A 41 -11.09 3.81 -3.05
N PHE A 42 -10.32 3.06 -2.27
CA PHE A 42 -9.02 2.56 -2.68
C PHE A 42 -9.01 1.04 -2.47
N THR A 43 -8.75 0.30 -3.55
CA THR A 43 -8.69 -1.16 -3.48
C THR A 43 -7.45 -1.64 -4.24
N LEU A 44 -6.86 -2.73 -3.76
CA LEU A 44 -5.77 -3.41 -4.45
C LEU A 44 -6.20 -4.85 -4.70
N GLN A 45 -6.24 -5.22 -5.96
CA GLN A 45 -6.46 -6.61 -6.36
C GLN A 45 -5.14 -7.35 -6.41
N ASP A 46 -5.20 -8.67 -6.51
CA ASP A 46 -4.01 -9.52 -6.49
C ASP A 46 -2.97 -9.09 -7.53
N GLY A 47 -3.41 -8.68 -8.72
CA GLY A 47 -2.53 -8.24 -9.79
C GLY A 47 -1.72 -7.00 -9.47
N SER A 48 -2.10 -6.25 -8.44
CA SER A 48 -1.36 -5.06 -7.99
C SER A 48 -0.73 -5.29 -6.62
N LEU A 49 -1.42 -6.00 -5.74
CA LEU A 49 -0.97 -6.23 -4.36
C LEU A 49 0.31 -7.06 -4.32
N TYR A 50 0.32 -8.23 -4.96
CA TYR A 50 1.47 -9.12 -4.85
C TYR A 50 2.73 -8.58 -5.52
N PRO A 51 2.66 -7.93 -6.69
CA PRO A 51 3.84 -7.24 -7.22
C PRO A 51 4.36 -6.14 -6.29
N THR A 52 3.48 -5.43 -5.60
CA THR A 52 3.88 -4.41 -4.62
C THR A 52 4.62 -5.06 -3.45
N LEU A 53 4.09 -6.13 -2.89
CA LEU A 53 4.73 -6.87 -1.80
C LEU A 53 6.08 -7.44 -2.24
N TYR A 54 6.16 -7.95 -3.48
CA TYR A 54 7.40 -8.48 -4.02
C TYR A 54 8.49 -7.40 -4.09
N ARG A 55 8.14 -6.21 -4.59
CA ARG A 55 9.10 -5.10 -4.67
C ARG A 55 9.56 -4.66 -3.29
N LEU A 56 8.63 -4.58 -2.33
CA LEU A 56 8.97 -4.19 -0.96
C LEU A 56 9.90 -5.22 -0.32
N GLU A 57 9.65 -6.51 -0.55
CA GLU A 57 10.50 -7.57 -0.02
C GLU A 57 11.88 -7.55 -0.67
N LYS A 58 11.93 -7.38 -1.98
CA LYS A 58 13.18 -7.32 -2.73
C LYS A 58 14.06 -6.17 -2.25
N ASN A 59 13.46 -5.06 -1.88
CA ASN A 59 14.18 -3.88 -1.40
C ASN A 59 14.46 -3.92 0.11
N GLY A 60 14.07 -4.98 0.80
CA GLY A 60 14.34 -5.14 2.23
C GLY A 60 13.42 -4.35 3.15
N TYR A 61 12.31 -3.85 2.64
CA TYR A 61 11.36 -3.06 3.44
C TYR A 61 10.33 -3.93 4.15
N VAL A 62 10.12 -5.14 3.66
CA VAL A 62 9.31 -6.16 4.35
C VAL A 62 10.04 -7.49 4.28
N ILE A 63 9.71 -8.38 5.21
CA ILE A 63 10.13 -9.78 5.16
C ILE A 63 8.87 -10.63 5.18
N SER A 64 8.99 -11.84 4.66
CA SER A 64 7.86 -12.76 4.63
C SER A 64 8.19 -14.03 5.40
N GLN A 65 7.16 -14.66 5.94
CA GLN A 65 7.28 -15.90 6.67
C GLN A 65 6.05 -16.75 6.38
N THR A 66 6.29 -17.98 5.98
CA THR A 66 5.23 -18.92 5.66
C THR A 66 4.87 -19.72 6.92
N GLU A 67 3.58 -19.83 7.23
CA GLU A 67 3.09 -20.61 8.35
C GLU A 67 1.99 -21.53 7.90
N PHE A 68 1.98 -22.74 8.45
CA PHE A 68 0.92 -23.70 8.24
C PHE A 68 -0.06 -23.66 9.40
N SER A 69 -1.35 -23.57 9.09
CA SER A 69 -2.41 -23.61 10.07
C SER A 69 -3.07 -24.98 10.03
N PRO A 70 -2.84 -25.85 11.03
CA PRO A 70 -3.46 -27.18 11.04
C PRO A 70 -4.98 -27.16 11.05
N ASN A 71 -5.58 -26.21 11.77
CA ASN A 71 -7.04 -26.09 11.87
C ASN A 71 -7.70 -25.74 10.54
N GLN A 72 -7.02 -24.96 9.72
CA GLN A 72 -7.53 -24.50 8.42
C GLN A 72 -6.94 -25.29 7.27
N GLN A 73 -5.97 -26.17 7.56
CA GLN A 73 -5.27 -26.98 6.57
C GLN A 73 -4.76 -26.13 5.40
N ARG A 74 -4.18 -24.96 5.71
CA ARG A 74 -3.65 -24.08 4.67
C ARG A 74 -2.36 -23.43 5.13
N VAL A 75 -1.55 -23.11 4.14
CA VAL A 75 -0.30 -22.38 4.32
C VAL A 75 -0.58 -20.91 4.01
N ARG A 76 -0.14 -20.04 4.89
CA ARG A 76 -0.27 -18.59 4.70
C ARG A 76 1.09 -17.93 4.75
N LYS A 77 1.28 -16.97 3.86
CA LYS A 77 2.50 -16.16 3.83
C LYS A 77 2.20 -14.84 4.51
N TYR A 78 2.88 -14.59 5.61
CA TYR A 78 2.73 -13.36 6.39
C TYR A 78 3.86 -12.41 6.04
N TYR A 79 3.55 -11.13 6.01
CA TYR A 79 4.50 -10.05 5.73
C TYR A 79 4.65 -9.19 6.97
N SER A 80 5.88 -8.81 7.27
CA SER A 80 6.21 -7.93 8.40
C SER A 80 7.06 -6.78 7.89
N ILE A 81 6.85 -5.59 8.44
CA ILE A 81 7.67 -4.43 8.08
C ILE A 81 9.00 -4.51 8.81
N THR A 82 10.09 -4.17 8.13
CA THR A 82 11.43 -4.08 8.72
C THR A 82 11.69 -2.68 9.24
N ASP A 83 12.79 -2.49 9.99
CA ASP A 83 13.20 -1.15 10.41
C ASP A 83 13.46 -0.25 9.20
N ALA A 84 14.11 -0.81 8.15
CA ALA A 84 14.32 -0.08 6.91
C ALA A 84 12.98 0.29 6.26
N GLY A 85 11.99 -0.60 6.33
CA GLY A 85 10.65 -0.34 5.82
C GLY A 85 9.94 0.77 6.56
N LYS A 86 10.14 0.85 7.88
CA LYS A 86 9.55 1.93 8.69
C LYS A 86 10.14 3.29 8.29
N ALA A 87 11.44 3.34 8.09
CA ALA A 87 12.11 4.57 7.66
C ALA A 87 11.65 4.98 6.26
N TYR A 88 11.59 4.01 5.34
CA TYR A 88 11.12 4.25 3.98
C TYR A 88 9.68 4.74 3.97
N PHE A 89 8.82 4.15 4.80
CA PHE A 89 7.43 4.59 4.92
C PHE A 89 7.33 6.07 5.27
N LEU A 90 8.13 6.54 6.22
CA LEU A 90 8.09 7.94 6.64
C LEU A 90 8.49 8.87 5.50
N GLU A 91 9.48 8.48 4.70
CA GLU A 91 9.89 9.25 3.53
C GLU A 91 8.77 9.31 2.49
N VAL A 92 8.19 8.15 2.17
CA VAL A 92 7.12 8.07 1.17
C VAL A 92 5.90 8.86 1.61
N ARG A 93 5.55 8.78 2.90
CA ARG A 93 4.41 9.53 3.44
C ARG A 93 4.62 11.03 3.31
N GLU A 94 5.82 11.52 3.61
CA GLU A 94 6.14 12.94 3.50
C GLU A 94 6.10 13.41 2.05
N GLU A 95 6.66 12.63 1.13
CA GLU A 95 6.60 12.94 -0.30
C GLU A 95 5.14 12.99 -0.78
N TYR A 96 4.34 12.02 -0.37
CA TYR A 96 2.92 11.98 -0.73
C TYR A 96 2.21 13.23 -0.20
N ARG A 97 2.47 13.61 1.05
CA ARG A 97 1.84 14.78 1.67
C ARG A 97 2.15 16.05 0.89
N GLN A 98 3.43 16.24 0.54
CA GLN A 98 3.87 17.43 -0.18
C GLN A 98 3.28 17.51 -1.59
N ILE A 99 3.31 16.39 -2.31
CA ILE A 99 2.76 16.34 -3.66
C ILE A 99 1.25 16.56 -3.66
N SER A 100 0.55 15.91 -2.72
CA SER A 100 -0.90 16.07 -2.59
C SER A 100 -1.26 17.52 -2.27
N GLU A 101 -0.54 18.14 -1.36
CA GLU A 101 -0.76 19.54 -1.00
C GLU A 101 -0.54 20.45 -2.19
N GLY A 102 0.55 20.22 -2.94
CA GLY A 102 0.84 21.00 -4.14
C GLY A 102 -0.22 20.86 -5.21
N ILE A 103 -0.69 19.63 -5.44
CA ILE A 103 -1.76 19.37 -6.41
C ILE A 103 -3.04 20.11 -5.99
N GLU A 104 -3.41 20.01 -4.71
CA GLU A 104 -4.62 20.67 -4.22
C GLU A 104 -4.54 22.20 -4.39
N LYS A 105 -3.37 22.79 -4.12
CA LYS A 105 -3.18 24.23 -4.34
C LYS A 105 -3.39 24.62 -5.80
N ILE A 106 -2.90 23.80 -6.72
CA ILE A 106 -3.07 24.03 -8.14
C ILE A 106 -4.56 23.94 -8.53
N LEU A 107 -5.25 22.92 -8.03
CA LEU A 107 -6.65 22.67 -8.34
C LEU A 107 -7.58 23.78 -7.80
N LEU A 108 -7.18 24.43 -6.70
CA LEU A 108 -7.95 25.52 -6.12
C LEU A 108 -7.79 26.84 -6.90
N THR A 109 -6.80 26.91 -7.79
CA THR A 109 -6.57 28.10 -8.60
C THR A 109 -7.34 28.00 -9.90
N GLU A 110 -8.21 28.98 -10.16
CA GLU A 110 -8.99 29.00 -11.39
C GLU A 110 -8.09 29.30 -12.60
N VAL A 111 -8.36 28.59 -13.69
CA VAL A 111 -7.67 28.79 -14.96
C VAL A 111 -8.70 29.19 -15.99
N PRO A 112 -8.49 30.29 -16.72
CA PRO A 112 -9.44 30.69 -17.77
C PRO A 112 -9.55 29.59 -18.83
N GLU A 113 -10.76 29.27 -19.21
CA GLU A 113 -11.00 28.33 -20.31
C GLU A 113 -10.80 29.04 -21.64
N THR A 114 -10.25 28.32 -22.59
CA THR A 114 -9.99 28.86 -23.93
C THR A 114 -10.92 28.23 -24.96
#